data_59d30076b6dceb5621a8713950529142
#
_entry.id   59d30076b6dceb5621a8713950529142
#
_cell.length_a   1.000
_cell.length_b   1.000
_cell.length_c   1.000
_cell.angle_alpha   90.00
_cell.angle_beta   90.00
_cell.angle_gamma   90.00
#
_symmetry.space_group_name_H-M   'P 1'
#
loop_
_entity.id
_entity.type
_entity.pdbx_description
1 polymer ?
#
loop_
_entity_poly.entity_id
_entity_poly.type
_entity_poly.pdbx_seq_one_letter_code
_entity_poly.pdbx_strand_id
1 'polypeptide(L)'
;MIEQTTYYRPTKLDYLYDAATSIYDEVKLAQIINKMKPYQIRAVYDEFEDPYSSFNYDKEYSNYFWSRFKKAVNKAKPDVILL
;
A
#
# COMPACT_ATOMS: atom_id res chain seq x y z
N MET A 1 -18.04 -3.53 -27.49
CA MET A 1 -17.69 -3.52 -26.88
C MET A 1 -17.17 -3.81 -25.98
N ILE A 2 -16.81 -3.77 -25.72
CA ILE A 2 -16.42 -4.02 -25.01
C ILE A 2 -15.98 -4.13 -24.02
N GLU A 3 -16.14 -4.05 -23.69
CA GLU A 3 -15.89 -4.31 -22.56
C GLU A 3 -14.57 -4.71 -22.06
N GLN A 4 -13.53 -4.54 -22.45
CA GLN A 4 -12.23 -4.83 -21.97
C GLN A 4 -11.91 -4.12 -20.71
N THR A 5 -12.64 -3.14 -20.42
CA THR A 5 -12.52 -2.47 -19.12
C THR A 5 -12.75 -3.42 -17.97
N THR A 6 -13.42 -4.54 -18.23
CA THR A 6 -13.64 -5.53 -17.18
C THR A 6 -12.37 -6.25 -16.76
N TYR A 7 -11.29 -6.06 -17.51
CA TYR A 7 -10.03 -6.73 -17.20
C TYR A 7 -9.01 -5.85 -16.51
N TYR A 8 -9.45 -4.71 -15.99
CA TYR A 8 -8.56 -3.84 -15.24
C TYR A 8 -8.01 -4.57 -14.02
N ARG A 9 -6.71 -4.52 -13.85
CA ARG A 9 -6.05 -5.10 -12.68
C ARG A 9 -5.31 -4.01 -11.94
N PRO A 10 -5.57 -3.86 -10.63
CA PRO A 10 -4.84 -2.87 -9.85
C PRO A 10 -3.34 -3.15 -9.88
N THR A 11 -2.58 -2.10 -10.06
CA THR A 11 -1.13 -2.18 -10.02
C THR A 11 -0.63 -1.78 -8.63
N LYS A 12 0.69 -1.92 -8.44
CA LYS A 12 1.34 -1.46 -7.22
C LYS A 12 1.00 0.00 -6.94
N LEU A 13 1.01 0.84 -7.99
CA LEU A 13 0.72 2.27 -7.81
C LEU A 13 -0.72 2.51 -7.38
N ASP A 14 -1.66 1.73 -7.90
CA ASP A 14 -3.06 1.86 -7.49
C ASP A 14 -3.22 1.58 -6.00
N TYR A 15 -2.62 0.51 -5.51
CA TYR A 15 -2.67 0.18 -4.10
C TYR A 15 -1.98 1.23 -3.25
N LEU A 16 -0.86 1.75 -3.73
CA LEU A 16 -0.12 2.78 -3.02
C LEU A 16 -0.96 4.05 -2.88
N TYR A 17 -1.61 4.46 -3.97
CA TYR A 17 -2.49 5.63 -3.93
C TYR A 17 -3.67 5.42 -3.01
N ASP A 18 -4.29 4.23 -3.08
CA ASP A 18 -5.42 3.93 -2.22
C ASP A 18 -5.01 3.99 -0.75
N ALA A 19 -3.86 3.43 -0.43
CA ALA A 19 -3.36 3.46 0.93
C ALA A 19 -3.05 4.89 1.37
N ALA A 20 -2.45 5.68 0.48
CA ALA A 20 -2.09 7.06 0.81
C ALA A 20 -3.32 7.90 1.09
N THR A 21 -4.39 7.73 0.32
CA THR A 21 -5.62 8.49 0.54
C THR A 21 -6.38 8.02 1.76
N SER A 22 -6.07 6.84 2.28
CA SER A 22 -6.77 6.25 3.41
C SER A 22 -5.91 6.19 4.66
N ILE A 23 -4.77 6.89 4.67
CA ILE A 23 -3.78 6.73 5.74
C ILE A 23 -4.31 7.18 7.10
N TYR A 24 -5.29 8.07 7.12
CA TYR A 24 -5.87 8.57 8.36
C TYR A 24 -7.12 7.79 8.78
N ASP A 25 -7.55 6.83 7.97
CA ASP A 25 -8.76 6.04 8.24
C ASP A 25 -8.34 4.58 8.40
N GLU A 26 -8.23 4.14 9.65
CA GLU A 26 -7.72 2.79 9.94
C GLU A 26 -8.62 1.71 9.35
N VAL A 27 -9.92 1.93 9.33
CA VAL A 27 -10.84 0.93 8.79
C VAL A 27 -10.65 0.78 7.29
N LYS A 28 -10.59 1.90 6.57
CA LYS A 28 -10.37 1.86 5.13
C LYS A 28 -9.02 1.28 4.78
N LEU A 29 -7.99 1.66 5.52
CA LEU A 29 -6.65 1.15 5.27
C LEU A 29 -6.61 -0.37 5.47
N ALA A 30 -7.26 -0.86 6.51
CA ALA A 30 -7.34 -2.30 6.75
C ALA A 30 -8.08 -3.01 5.62
N GLN A 31 -9.15 -2.41 5.11
CA GLN A 31 -9.89 -2.97 3.99
C GLN A 31 -9.03 -3.09 2.74
N ILE A 32 -8.23 -2.07 2.47
CA ILE A 32 -7.33 -2.08 1.32
C ILE A 32 -6.31 -3.20 1.48
N ILE A 33 -5.71 -3.29 2.66
CA ILE A 33 -4.69 -4.31 2.93
C ILE A 33 -5.29 -5.72 2.83
N ASN A 34 -6.53 -5.88 3.29
CA ASN A 34 -7.18 -7.19 3.22
C ASN A 34 -7.43 -7.66 1.79
N LYS A 35 -7.56 -6.73 0.86
CA LYS A 35 -7.73 -7.06 -0.55
C LYS A 35 -6.42 -7.41 -1.24
N MET A 36 -5.30 -7.07 -0.64
CA MET A 36 -3.99 -7.27 -1.25
C MET A 36 -3.44 -8.65 -0.90
N LYS A 37 -2.81 -9.27 -1.87
CA LYS A 37 -2.08 -10.51 -1.63
C LYS A 37 -0.71 -10.17 -1.04
N PRO A 38 -0.07 -11.13 -0.35
CA PRO A 38 1.23 -10.84 0.26
C PRO A 38 2.25 -10.25 -0.69
N TYR A 39 2.31 -10.76 -1.93
CA TYR A 39 3.30 -10.23 -2.87
C TYR A 39 2.99 -8.79 -3.27
N GLN A 40 1.70 -8.41 -3.26
CA GLN A 40 1.30 -7.05 -3.58
C GLN A 40 1.66 -6.10 -2.45
N ILE A 41 1.47 -6.55 -1.21
CA ILE A 41 1.87 -5.77 -0.05
C ILE A 41 3.38 -5.54 -0.07
N ARG A 42 4.14 -6.60 -0.37
CA ARG A 42 5.59 -6.51 -0.45
C ARG A 42 6.00 -5.53 -1.56
N ALA A 43 5.34 -5.60 -2.71
CA ALA A 43 5.66 -4.71 -3.83
C ALA A 43 5.42 -3.25 -3.46
N VAL A 44 4.34 -2.96 -2.74
CA VAL A 44 4.08 -1.60 -2.26
C VAL A 44 5.15 -1.17 -1.26
N TYR A 45 5.49 -2.05 -0.32
CA TYR A 45 6.45 -1.71 0.71
C TYR A 45 7.87 -1.52 0.13
N ASP A 46 8.16 -2.15 -1.01
CA ASP A 46 9.45 -1.96 -1.67
C ASP A 46 9.66 -0.52 -2.11
N GLU A 47 8.57 0.23 -2.32
CA GLU A 47 8.69 1.66 -2.63
C GLU A 47 9.31 2.43 -1.48
N PHE A 48 9.07 2.00 -0.25
CA PHE A 48 9.68 2.64 0.90
C PHE A 48 11.21 2.47 0.87
N GLU A 49 11.67 1.34 0.39
CA GLU A 49 13.10 1.03 0.37
C GLU A 49 13.80 1.61 -0.86
N ASP A 50 13.05 2.15 -1.82
CA ASP A 50 13.60 2.71 -3.04
C ASP A 50 13.94 4.19 -2.82
N PRO A 51 15.23 4.54 -2.75
CA PRO A 51 15.61 5.93 -2.48
C PRO A 51 15.24 6.90 -3.60
N TYR A 52 14.91 6.36 -4.78
CA TYR A 52 14.55 7.19 -5.93
C TYR A 52 13.05 7.30 -6.12
N SER A 53 12.26 6.69 -5.24
CA SER A 53 10.82 6.79 -5.35
C SER A 53 10.36 8.20 -5.02
N SER A 54 9.54 8.77 -5.90
CA SER A 54 8.99 10.10 -5.66
C SER A 54 8.08 10.11 -4.44
N PHE A 55 7.56 8.97 -4.05
CA PHE A 55 6.72 8.87 -2.87
C PHE A 55 7.50 9.16 -1.58
N ASN A 56 8.80 8.99 -1.61
CA ASN A 56 9.65 9.20 -0.45
C ASN A 56 10.33 10.58 -0.45
N TYR A 57 9.88 11.46 -1.34
CA TYR A 57 10.48 12.78 -1.47
C TYR A 57 10.39 13.59 -0.17
N ASP A 58 9.22 13.59 0.45
CA ASP A 58 9.01 14.24 1.75
C ASP A 58 9.24 13.19 2.83
N LYS A 59 10.36 13.30 3.53
CA LYS A 59 10.75 12.30 4.51
C LYS A 59 9.81 12.22 5.70
N GLU A 60 9.29 13.35 6.16
CA GLU A 60 8.36 13.35 7.28
C GLU A 60 7.08 12.59 6.92
N TYR A 61 6.52 12.94 5.75
CA TYR A 61 5.31 12.28 5.31
C TYR A 61 5.57 10.80 5.04
N SER A 62 6.69 10.49 4.40
CA SER A 62 7.05 9.11 4.08
C SER A 62 7.16 8.28 5.35
N ASN A 63 7.88 8.76 6.35
CA ASN A 63 8.04 8.04 7.60
C ASN A 63 6.71 7.82 8.29
N TYR A 64 5.87 8.84 8.31
CA TYR A 64 4.54 8.74 8.91
C TYR A 64 3.69 7.71 8.18
N PHE A 65 3.65 7.80 6.85
CA PHE A 65 2.86 6.90 6.02
C PHE A 65 3.28 5.44 6.22
N TRP A 66 4.58 5.17 6.10
CA TRP A 66 5.07 3.80 6.16
C TRP A 66 4.91 3.20 7.54
N SER A 67 5.05 4.01 8.58
CA SER A 67 4.81 3.56 9.95
C SER A 67 3.37 3.09 10.11
N ARG A 68 2.42 3.88 9.61
CA ARG A 68 1.01 3.50 9.72
C ARG A 68 0.67 2.32 8.81
N PHE A 69 1.24 2.30 7.62
CA PHE A 69 1.04 1.18 6.69
C PHE A 69 1.53 -0.12 7.29
N LYS A 70 2.74 -0.11 7.82
CA LYS A 70 3.32 -1.30 8.44
C LYS A 70 2.49 -1.78 9.62
N LYS A 71 2.04 -0.86 10.44
CA LYS A 71 1.21 -1.19 11.59
C LYS A 71 -0.10 -1.83 11.15
N ALA A 72 -0.72 -1.28 10.10
CA ALA A 72 -1.96 -1.82 9.59
C ALA A 72 -1.78 -3.22 8.99
N VAL A 73 -0.66 -3.45 8.30
CA VAL A 73 -0.34 -4.76 7.77
C VAL A 73 -0.15 -5.77 8.90
N ASN A 74 0.59 -5.39 9.93
CA ASN A 74 0.82 -6.29 11.05
C ASN A 74 -0.49 -6.68 11.73
N LYS A 75 -1.45 -5.77 11.76
CA LYS A 75 -2.74 -6.03 12.39
C LYS A 75 -3.65 -6.87 11.49
N ALA A 76 -3.71 -6.52 10.20
CA ALA A 76 -4.65 -7.16 9.28
C ALA A 76 -4.12 -8.46 8.71
N LYS A 77 -2.82 -8.55 8.48
CA LYS A 77 -2.17 -9.73 7.90
C LYS A 77 -0.86 -10.03 8.63
N PRO A 78 -0.98 -10.57 9.85
CA PRO A 78 0.22 -10.75 10.69
C PRO A 78 1.24 -11.73 10.11
N ASP A 79 0.84 -12.56 9.15
CA ASP A 79 1.77 -13.48 8.51
C ASP A 79 2.68 -12.80 7.51
N VAL A 80 2.34 -11.58 7.09
CA VAL A 80 3.17 -10.81 6.18
C VAL A 80 4.17 -10.02 7.00
N ILE A 81 5.44 -10.32 6.82
CA ILE A 81 6.50 -9.70 7.62
C ILE A 81 7.18 -8.62 6.82
N LEU A 82 7.10 -7.39 7.32
CA LEU A 82 7.75 -6.22 6.73
C LEU A 82 8.83 -5.77 7.70
N LEU A 83 10.06 -6.01 7.31
CA LEU A 83 11.22 -5.67 8.16
C LEU A 83 11.79 -4.33 7.79
#